data_b3654b206d2bb14aa1950ced352357a2
#
_entry.id   b3654b206d2bb14aa1950ced352357a2
#
_cell.length_a   1.000
_cell.length_b   1.000
_cell.length_c   1.000
_cell.angle_alpha   90.00
_cell.angle_beta   90.00
_cell.angle_gamma   90.00
#
_symmetry.space_group_name_H-M   'P 1'
#
loop_
_entity.id
_entity.type
_entity.pdbx_description
1 polymer ?
#
loop_
_entity_poly.entity_id
_entity_poly.type
_entity_poly.pdbx_seq_one_letter_code
_entity_poly.pdbx_strand_id
1 'polypeptide(L)'
;MGLNVKVLFFGSQNYVYSLTFGWFDKNCMKIKTLVLFLFLILFNDCNTTKSKTPANDSEHIHLEEFNAEFEKKIYEVAPGVYSAVGYGIANSILLVGKDGLVIIDTLDELKASKQVLEDFRKISSLPIKAIIYTHSHPDHIFGSGSFVTDVSPEVYAHESLLPTVQKLASETTPIIGTRSARMFGNYLEKSDLVNVGIGPYQGYNADTKLDFVPPTKTFRDSLNIEVSGIRLRLIHAPGETDDQIYIYHPEKNILFVGDNIYKAFPNLYTIRGTWFRSLKHWYESLDIIRNLKPEHLVPSHGKPISGKSYIYDIVTDYRDAVQFVHDQSLRGINAGYHPDDLVQLVQLPEHLKKSPYLKEIYGKVSWSVRSAFAGNLGWFSGDAAELHPLDRKVYADLIVDLAGGSENLLKYTKSKLQIKEYQTVLTLSGYLLRHDPKLTDVIPLRIEALEKLGVSESNANAKHYYLTEALELRNQFVAKIKVRPSPELLRRYPVKVILSSFVANLDPKLSFDTDEKVGFIFLDTKETYTIHLRKGVAEVIPSLIADADLIVELNSQDWKEMLTRLKSPATTLLKFRFKKGNLLSFTQFLKKFSPKEQILTLKVPTNQ
;
A
#
# COMPACT_ATOMS: atom_id res chain seq x y z
N MET A 1 27.70 12.00 70.30
CA MET A 1 26.61 11.25 69.64
C MET A 1 26.72 11.50 68.13
N GLY A 2 27.16 10.53 67.38
CA GLY A 2 27.29 10.63 65.90
C GLY A 2 26.00 10.18 65.25
N LEU A 3 25.49 10.98 64.32
CA LEU A 3 24.35 10.62 63.48
C LEU A 3 24.86 9.88 62.24
N ASN A 4 24.45 8.64 62.02
CA ASN A 4 24.61 7.92 60.76
C ASN A 4 23.48 8.32 59.80
N VAL A 5 23.79 9.00 58.72
CA VAL A 5 22.80 9.34 57.70
C VAL A 5 22.92 8.34 56.55
N LYS A 6 21.88 7.58 56.31
CA LYS A 6 21.78 6.67 55.19
C LYS A 6 20.91 7.33 54.08
N VAL A 7 21.47 7.56 52.93
CA VAL A 7 20.74 8.12 51.78
C VAL A 7 20.55 7.01 50.74
N LEU A 8 19.32 6.72 50.40
CA LEU A 8 18.95 5.74 49.36
C LEU A 8 18.63 6.47 48.07
N PHE A 9 19.27 6.07 46.99
CA PHE A 9 18.98 6.57 45.65
C PHE A 9 18.32 5.47 44.83
N PHE A 10 17.22 5.81 44.17
CA PHE A 10 16.59 4.95 43.18
C PHE A 10 17.05 5.38 41.76
N GLY A 11 17.83 4.55 41.13
CA GLY A 11 18.19 4.74 39.74
C GLY A 11 17.18 4.11 38.78
N SER A 12 17.14 4.57 37.58
CA SER A 12 16.19 4.15 36.52
C SER A 12 16.28 2.68 36.06
N GLN A 13 17.14 1.87 36.69
CA GLN A 13 17.31 0.44 36.39
C GLN A 13 17.22 -0.48 37.60
N ASN A 14 16.35 -0.19 38.59
CA ASN A 14 16.10 -1.05 39.77
C ASN A 14 17.34 -1.43 40.62
N TYR A 15 18.41 -0.65 40.57
CA TYR A 15 19.54 -0.83 41.48
C TYR A 15 19.45 0.16 42.64
N VAL A 16 19.57 -0.36 43.85
CA VAL A 16 19.64 0.44 45.09
C VAL A 16 21.11 0.65 45.45
N TYR A 17 21.59 1.87 45.33
CA TYR A 17 22.93 2.23 45.80
C TYR A 17 22.84 2.83 47.19
N SER A 18 23.62 2.31 48.13
CA SER A 18 23.73 2.88 49.48
C SER A 18 25.15 3.44 49.68
N LEU A 19 25.25 4.72 50.00
CA LEU A 19 26.47 5.36 50.42
C LEU A 19 26.42 5.59 51.93
N THR A 20 27.41 5.03 52.65
CA THR A 20 27.60 5.25 54.09
C THR A 20 28.74 6.18 54.28
N PHE A 21 28.51 7.35 54.91
CA PHE A 21 29.58 8.31 55.25
C PHE A 21 29.99 8.10 56.67
N GLY A 22 31.28 7.83 56.87
CA GLY A 22 31.90 7.76 58.22
C GLY A 22 32.16 9.14 58.81
N TRP A 23 32.55 9.18 60.07
CA TRP A 23 32.76 10.35 60.95
C TRP A 23 33.40 11.57 60.27
N PHE A 24 32.74 12.75 60.40
CA PHE A 24 33.34 14.05 60.03
C PHE A 24 33.53 14.91 61.28
N ASP A 25 34.71 15.51 61.37
CA ASP A 25 35.12 16.41 62.41
C ASP A 25 34.44 17.78 62.30
N LYS A 26 34.19 18.43 63.47
CA LYS A 26 33.34 19.63 63.61
C LYS A 26 33.87 20.91 62.97
N ASN A 27 35.04 20.91 62.32
CA ASN A 27 35.67 22.14 61.82
C ASN A 27 35.49 22.41 60.32
N CYS A 28 34.60 21.74 59.58
CA CYS A 28 34.44 21.94 58.15
C CYS A 28 33.05 22.51 57.76
N MET A 29 32.71 23.69 58.35
CA MET A 29 31.46 24.39 58.03
C MET A 29 31.46 25.01 56.62
N LYS A 30 32.65 25.21 55.96
CA LYS A 30 32.74 25.74 54.60
C LYS A 30 32.48 24.71 53.49
N ILE A 31 32.63 23.42 53.77
CA ILE A 31 32.36 22.34 52.80
C ILE A 31 30.87 22.06 52.68
N LYS A 32 30.08 22.25 53.74
CA LYS A 32 28.62 22.05 53.74
C LYS A 32 27.91 23.01 52.77
N THR A 33 28.39 24.26 52.69
CA THR A 33 27.80 25.29 51.79
C THR A 33 28.17 25.03 50.34
N LEU A 34 29.37 24.51 50.06
CA LEU A 34 29.80 24.19 48.70
C LEU A 34 29.09 22.95 48.12
N VAL A 35 28.85 21.92 48.94
CA VAL A 35 28.12 20.71 48.55
C VAL A 35 26.63 21.02 48.35
N LEU A 36 26.04 21.91 49.17
CA LEU A 36 24.64 22.34 48.99
C LEU A 36 24.48 23.22 47.73
N PHE A 37 25.49 24.04 47.38
CA PHE A 37 25.49 24.86 46.17
C PHE A 37 25.72 24.03 44.89
N LEU A 38 26.58 22.99 44.93
CA LEU A 38 26.70 22.03 43.85
C LEU A 38 25.45 21.17 43.65
N PHE A 39 24.72 20.81 44.73
CA PHE A 39 23.44 20.12 44.64
C PHE A 39 22.34 21.02 44.07
N LEU A 40 22.33 22.31 44.36
CA LEU A 40 21.38 23.28 43.80
C LEU A 40 21.63 23.58 42.33
N ILE A 41 22.89 23.52 41.86
CA ILE A 41 23.25 23.70 40.44
C ILE A 41 22.87 22.45 39.63
N LEU A 42 22.99 21.25 40.22
CA LEU A 42 22.62 20.00 39.56
C LEU A 42 21.08 19.74 39.47
N PHE A 43 20.29 20.46 40.27
CA PHE A 43 18.81 20.32 40.26
C PHE A 43 18.07 21.49 39.59
N ASN A 44 18.78 22.57 39.16
CA ASN A 44 18.14 23.66 38.45
C ASN A 44 18.01 23.44 36.94
N ASP A 45 18.51 22.32 36.39
CA ASP A 45 18.30 21.93 34.99
C ASP A 45 17.17 20.91 34.80
N CYS A 46 16.33 20.67 35.82
CA CYS A 46 15.03 20.04 35.62
C CYS A 46 13.97 21.10 35.22
N ASN A 47 14.28 21.87 34.19
CA ASN A 47 13.26 22.51 33.39
C ASN A 47 12.45 21.39 32.75
N THR A 48 11.18 21.35 33.06
CA THR A 48 10.15 20.64 32.32
C THR A 48 10.40 20.88 30.83
N THR A 49 11.10 19.96 30.18
CA THR A 49 11.05 19.83 28.74
C THR A 49 9.59 19.52 28.42
N LYS A 50 8.80 20.57 28.15
CA LYS A 50 7.64 20.41 27.28
C LYS A 50 8.17 19.58 26.12
N SER A 51 7.63 18.39 25.95
CA SER A 51 7.78 17.59 24.74
C SER A 51 7.42 18.54 23.60
N LYS A 52 8.41 19.23 23.05
CA LYS A 52 8.30 19.77 21.70
C LYS A 52 8.21 18.53 20.84
N THR A 53 7.04 18.31 20.27
CA THR A 53 6.96 17.56 19.01
C THR A 53 8.15 18.05 18.20
N PRO A 54 9.08 17.18 17.75
CA PRO A 54 10.19 17.65 16.94
C PRO A 54 9.56 18.40 15.77
N ALA A 55 9.76 19.71 15.73
CA ALA A 55 9.61 20.42 14.48
C ALA A 55 10.56 19.70 13.54
N ASN A 56 9.99 19.12 12.49
CA ASN A 56 10.74 18.48 11.44
C ASN A 56 11.53 19.59 10.74
N ASP A 57 12.73 19.90 11.24
CA ASP A 57 13.77 20.63 10.50
C ASP A 57 14.42 19.69 9.46
N SER A 58 13.63 18.78 8.89
CA SER A 58 13.98 18.14 7.63
C SER A 58 13.92 19.24 6.56
N GLU A 59 15.00 19.46 5.83
CA GLU A 59 14.97 20.19 4.57
C GLU A 59 13.63 19.89 3.89
N HIS A 60 12.81 20.94 3.67
CA HIS A 60 11.53 20.77 2.99
C HIS A 60 11.82 20.27 1.58
N ILE A 61 11.65 18.96 1.38
CA ILE A 61 11.79 18.33 0.08
C ILE A 61 10.57 18.75 -0.74
N HIS A 62 10.79 19.48 -1.81
CA HIS A 62 9.76 19.84 -2.75
C HIS A 62 9.58 18.71 -3.76
N LEU A 63 8.37 18.14 -3.86
CA LEU A 63 8.06 17.04 -4.81
C LEU A 63 8.36 17.44 -6.25
N GLU A 64 8.30 18.73 -6.59
CA GLU A 64 8.61 19.29 -7.89
C GLU A 64 10.05 18.99 -8.35
N GLU A 65 11.00 18.87 -7.42
CA GLU A 65 12.39 18.56 -7.71
C GLU A 65 12.56 17.17 -8.34
N PHE A 66 11.59 16.28 -8.11
CA PHE A 66 11.58 14.92 -8.66
C PHE A 66 10.88 14.82 -10.02
N ASN A 67 10.20 15.86 -10.52
CA ASN A 67 9.49 15.81 -11.80
C ASN A 67 10.40 15.45 -12.96
N ALA A 68 11.68 15.89 -12.94
CA ALA A 68 12.65 15.55 -13.96
C ALA A 68 12.97 14.05 -14.01
N GLU A 69 12.77 13.29 -12.90
CA GLU A 69 12.94 11.83 -12.87
C GLU A 69 11.87 11.11 -13.67
N PHE A 70 10.69 11.72 -13.83
CA PHE A 70 9.51 11.16 -14.48
C PHE A 70 9.20 11.84 -15.82
N GLU A 71 10.18 12.52 -16.41
CA GLU A 71 10.03 13.13 -17.74
C GLU A 71 9.67 12.06 -18.78
N LYS A 72 8.59 12.32 -19.54
CA LYS A 72 8.13 11.40 -20.57
C LYS A 72 9.13 11.30 -21.73
N LYS A 73 9.89 10.19 -21.73
CA LYS A 73 10.96 9.96 -22.70
C LYS A 73 11.30 8.46 -22.81
N ILE A 74 11.76 8.05 -23.99
CA ILE A 74 12.42 6.76 -24.18
C ILE A 74 13.93 6.95 -23.99
N TYR A 75 14.48 6.26 -23.00
CA TYR A 75 15.91 6.24 -22.70
C TYR A 75 16.54 5.01 -23.34
N GLU A 76 17.57 5.20 -24.15
CA GLU A 76 18.44 4.11 -24.59
C GLU A 76 19.42 3.78 -23.45
N VAL A 77 19.30 2.56 -22.89
CA VAL A 77 20.15 2.05 -21.81
C VAL A 77 21.47 1.53 -22.36
N ALA A 78 21.37 0.78 -23.47
CA ALA A 78 22.45 0.26 -24.27
C ALA A 78 21.91 -0.06 -25.68
N PRO A 79 22.76 -0.27 -26.70
CA PRO A 79 22.27 -0.57 -28.04
C PRO A 79 21.24 -1.71 -28.05
N GLY A 80 20.00 -1.41 -28.51
CA GLY A 80 18.88 -2.35 -28.55
C GLY A 80 18.14 -2.56 -27.22
N VAL A 81 18.40 -1.75 -26.19
CA VAL A 81 17.69 -1.80 -24.89
C VAL A 81 17.18 -0.41 -24.55
N TYR A 82 15.87 -0.26 -24.41
CA TYR A 82 15.20 1.03 -24.22
C TYR A 82 14.21 0.97 -23.06
N SER A 83 14.13 2.05 -22.26
CA SER A 83 13.16 2.21 -21.17
C SER A 83 12.25 3.40 -21.47
N ALA A 84 10.94 3.16 -21.54
CA ALA A 84 9.91 4.19 -21.70
C ALA A 84 9.50 4.69 -20.31
N VAL A 85 9.99 5.87 -19.94
CA VAL A 85 9.74 6.53 -18.65
C VAL A 85 8.65 7.58 -18.80
N GLY A 86 7.79 7.75 -17.78
CA GLY A 86 6.83 8.86 -17.71
C GLY A 86 5.57 8.72 -18.58
N TYR A 87 5.32 7.54 -19.13
CA TYR A 87 4.08 7.22 -19.86
C TYR A 87 2.94 6.80 -18.93
N GLY A 88 3.27 6.27 -17.79
CA GLY A 88 2.40 5.87 -16.69
C GLY A 88 3.16 5.97 -15.38
N ILE A 89 2.64 5.35 -14.30
CA ILE A 89 3.35 5.31 -13.02
C ILE A 89 4.64 4.49 -13.18
N ALA A 90 4.55 3.28 -13.75
CA ALA A 90 5.68 2.41 -14.03
C ALA A 90 6.27 2.66 -15.44
N ASN A 91 7.41 2.08 -15.70
CA ASN A 91 8.08 2.03 -16.99
C ASN A 91 7.65 0.78 -17.77
N SER A 92 7.83 0.83 -19.11
CA SER A 92 7.85 -0.35 -19.98
C SER A 92 9.19 -0.40 -20.70
N ILE A 93 9.77 -1.60 -20.83
CA ILE A 93 11.12 -1.75 -21.37
C ILE A 93 11.08 -2.59 -22.64
N LEU A 94 11.81 -2.15 -23.65
CA LEU A 94 11.96 -2.82 -24.94
C LEU A 94 13.36 -3.39 -25.09
N LEU A 95 13.45 -4.68 -25.45
CA LEU A 95 14.67 -5.30 -25.97
C LEU A 95 14.47 -5.71 -27.43
N VAL A 96 15.39 -5.30 -28.28
CA VAL A 96 15.37 -5.57 -29.73
C VAL A 96 16.30 -6.74 -30.00
N GLY A 97 15.72 -7.87 -30.41
CA GLY A 97 16.45 -9.07 -30.84
C GLY A 97 16.63 -9.15 -32.34
N LYS A 98 17.12 -10.30 -32.85
CA LYS A 98 17.41 -10.52 -34.27
C LYS A 98 16.16 -10.53 -35.15
N ASP A 99 15.08 -11.15 -34.68
CA ASP A 99 13.83 -11.39 -35.40
C ASP A 99 12.57 -11.11 -34.60
N GLY A 100 12.71 -10.48 -33.42
CA GLY A 100 11.60 -10.18 -32.56
C GLY A 100 11.97 -9.31 -31.37
N LEU A 101 10.95 -8.87 -30.66
CA LEU A 101 11.01 -7.96 -29.52
C LEU A 101 10.64 -8.69 -28.22
N VAL A 102 11.27 -8.28 -27.12
CA VAL A 102 10.87 -8.63 -25.75
C VAL A 102 10.44 -7.36 -25.05
N ILE A 103 9.29 -7.42 -24.38
CA ILE A 103 8.74 -6.34 -23.54
C ILE A 103 8.85 -6.75 -22.09
N ILE A 104 9.39 -5.87 -21.21
CA ILE A 104 9.37 -6.05 -19.77
C ILE A 104 8.42 -5.01 -19.20
N ASP A 105 7.40 -5.44 -18.46
CA ASP A 105 6.27 -4.68 -17.93
C ASP A 105 5.47 -3.89 -18.99
N THR A 106 4.22 -3.61 -18.70
CA THR A 106 3.26 -3.19 -19.73
C THR A 106 2.39 -2.02 -19.34
N LEU A 107 2.76 -1.30 -18.27
CA LEU A 107 1.99 -0.22 -17.66
C LEU A 107 0.64 -0.68 -17.09
N ASP A 108 -0.14 0.28 -16.61
CA ASP A 108 -1.34 0.12 -15.81
C ASP A 108 -2.66 0.15 -16.61
N GLU A 109 -2.64 0.59 -17.89
CA GLU A 109 -3.87 0.71 -18.69
C GLU A 109 -3.58 0.69 -20.22
N LEU A 110 -4.61 0.38 -21.00
CA LEU A 110 -4.45 0.13 -22.45
C LEU A 110 -4.03 1.36 -23.24
N LYS A 111 -4.48 2.58 -22.90
CA LYS A 111 -4.20 3.79 -23.66
C LYS A 111 -2.73 4.20 -23.55
N ALA A 112 -2.19 4.21 -22.31
CA ALA A 112 -0.79 4.52 -22.08
C ALA A 112 0.13 3.48 -22.71
N SER A 113 -0.22 2.19 -22.58
CA SER A 113 0.52 1.07 -23.19
C SER A 113 0.53 1.12 -24.70
N LYS A 114 -0.60 1.48 -25.32
CA LYS A 114 -0.69 1.68 -26.77
C LYS A 114 0.23 2.81 -27.25
N GLN A 115 0.31 3.89 -26.48
CA GLN A 115 1.22 4.99 -26.81
C GLN A 115 2.70 4.57 -26.71
N VAL A 116 3.06 3.78 -25.68
CA VAL A 116 4.40 3.19 -25.59
C VAL A 116 4.69 2.30 -26.80
N LEU A 117 3.75 1.43 -27.17
CA LEU A 117 3.91 0.56 -28.34
C LEU A 117 4.10 1.37 -29.63
N GLU A 118 3.34 2.44 -29.85
CA GLU A 118 3.48 3.33 -31.00
C GLU A 118 4.88 3.96 -31.06
N ASP A 119 5.44 4.37 -29.93
CA ASP A 119 6.78 4.93 -29.86
C ASP A 119 7.86 3.85 -29.99
N PHE A 120 7.68 2.65 -29.45
CA PHE A 120 8.56 1.50 -29.67
C PHE A 120 8.58 1.05 -31.13
N ARG A 121 7.45 1.18 -31.85
CA ARG A 121 7.37 0.88 -33.30
C ARG A 121 8.19 1.82 -34.16
N LYS A 122 8.53 3.03 -33.69
CA LYS A 122 9.48 3.93 -34.36
C LYS A 122 10.93 3.42 -34.28
N ILE A 123 11.23 2.60 -33.23
CA ILE A 123 12.54 1.98 -33.05
C ILE A 123 12.64 0.67 -33.84
N SER A 124 11.60 -0.17 -33.79
CA SER A 124 11.58 -1.46 -34.47
C SER A 124 10.17 -1.94 -34.80
N SER A 125 9.99 -2.43 -36.05
CA SER A 125 8.73 -3.03 -36.51
C SER A 125 8.67 -4.55 -36.32
N LEU A 126 9.67 -5.18 -35.73
CA LEU A 126 9.73 -6.63 -35.47
C LEU A 126 8.55 -7.09 -34.61
N PRO A 127 8.09 -8.34 -34.74
CA PRO A 127 7.01 -8.89 -33.95
C PRO A 127 7.41 -9.01 -32.46
N ILE A 128 6.46 -8.79 -31.54
CA ILE A 128 6.67 -9.04 -30.12
C ILE A 128 6.60 -10.55 -29.90
N LYS A 129 7.69 -11.15 -29.42
CA LYS A 129 7.82 -12.59 -29.18
C LYS A 129 7.63 -12.96 -27.71
N ALA A 130 7.96 -12.04 -26.79
CA ALA A 130 7.79 -12.27 -25.38
C ALA A 130 7.38 -11.01 -24.61
N ILE A 131 6.62 -11.23 -23.53
CA ILE A 131 6.36 -10.27 -22.46
C ILE A 131 6.88 -10.90 -21.18
N ILE A 132 7.55 -10.11 -20.33
CA ILE A 132 8.05 -10.56 -19.03
C ILE A 132 7.46 -9.61 -17.99
N TYR A 133 6.71 -10.12 -17.02
CA TYR A 133 6.24 -9.32 -15.89
C TYR A 133 7.24 -9.42 -14.73
N THR A 134 7.62 -8.26 -14.19
CA THR A 134 8.47 -8.23 -13.00
C THR A 134 7.71 -8.70 -11.77
N HIS A 135 6.43 -8.32 -11.63
CA HIS A 135 5.55 -8.72 -10.53
C HIS A 135 4.08 -8.37 -10.81
N SER A 136 3.20 -8.68 -9.84
CA SER A 136 1.74 -8.67 -9.97
C SER A 136 1.05 -7.32 -9.78
N HIS A 137 1.76 -6.23 -9.52
CA HIS A 137 1.11 -4.94 -9.35
C HIS A 137 0.44 -4.44 -10.65
N PRO A 138 -0.68 -3.73 -10.55
CA PRO A 138 -1.48 -3.30 -11.70
C PRO A 138 -0.69 -2.51 -12.75
N ASP A 139 0.22 -1.65 -12.31
CA ASP A 139 1.01 -0.76 -13.15
C ASP A 139 2.13 -1.45 -13.96
N HIS A 140 2.28 -2.76 -13.80
CA HIS A 140 3.20 -3.59 -14.58
C HIS A 140 2.49 -4.52 -15.56
N ILE A 141 1.21 -4.85 -15.33
CA ILE A 141 0.54 -5.94 -16.04
C ILE A 141 -0.74 -5.56 -16.78
N PHE A 142 -1.49 -4.50 -16.36
CA PHE A 142 -2.85 -4.26 -16.87
C PHE A 142 -2.92 -3.51 -18.21
N GLY A 143 -1.79 -3.16 -18.80
CA GLY A 143 -1.72 -2.66 -20.16
C GLY A 143 -1.36 -3.71 -21.21
N SER A 144 -1.14 -4.96 -20.82
CA SER A 144 -0.55 -6.00 -21.66
C SER A 144 -1.36 -6.37 -22.90
N GLY A 145 -2.67 -6.19 -22.88
CA GLY A 145 -3.49 -6.39 -24.08
C GLY A 145 -3.08 -5.55 -25.29
N SER A 146 -2.47 -4.38 -25.05
CA SER A 146 -1.96 -3.53 -26.15
C SER A 146 -0.75 -4.12 -26.86
N PHE A 147 0.02 -4.99 -26.22
CA PHE A 147 1.21 -5.63 -26.77
C PHE A 147 0.93 -6.96 -27.47
N VAL A 148 -0.30 -7.47 -27.42
CA VAL A 148 -0.74 -8.64 -28.21
C VAL A 148 -1.18 -8.16 -29.57
N THR A 149 -0.35 -8.42 -30.57
CA THR A 149 -0.59 -8.08 -31.99
C THR A 149 -0.92 -9.34 -32.79
N ASP A 150 -0.46 -9.44 -34.05
CA ASP A 150 -0.73 -10.58 -34.94
C ASP A 150 -0.14 -11.90 -34.44
N VAL A 151 0.91 -11.84 -33.64
CA VAL A 151 1.55 -13.02 -33.00
C VAL A 151 1.30 -12.95 -31.49
N SER A 152 0.76 -14.02 -30.92
CA SER A 152 0.64 -14.14 -29.47
C SER A 152 2.01 -14.35 -28.85
N PRO A 153 2.49 -13.42 -27.98
CA PRO A 153 3.79 -13.56 -27.35
C PRO A 153 3.77 -14.66 -26.26
N GLU A 154 4.91 -15.26 -25.98
CA GLU A 154 5.09 -15.98 -24.72
C GLU A 154 5.11 -14.98 -23.56
N VAL A 155 4.40 -15.29 -22.47
CA VAL A 155 4.33 -14.42 -21.29
C VAL A 155 4.99 -15.11 -20.12
N TYR A 156 6.08 -14.53 -19.62
CA TYR A 156 6.87 -15.07 -18.52
C TYR A 156 6.60 -14.35 -17.22
N ALA A 157 6.47 -15.09 -16.13
CA ALA A 157 6.35 -14.55 -14.77
C ALA A 157 6.72 -15.59 -13.72
N HIS A 158 6.85 -15.15 -12.46
CA HIS A 158 6.91 -16.05 -11.32
C HIS A 158 5.60 -16.85 -11.17
N GLU A 159 5.67 -18.09 -10.67
CA GLU A 159 4.50 -18.97 -10.54
C GLU A 159 3.40 -18.40 -9.63
N SER A 160 3.76 -17.59 -8.64
CA SER A 160 2.81 -16.95 -7.71
C SER A 160 2.14 -15.68 -8.23
N LEU A 161 2.53 -15.15 -9.41
CA LEU A 161 1.93 -13.92 -9.96
C LEU A 161 0.42 -14.07 -10.16
N LEU A 162 -0.02 -15.09 -10.88
CA LEU A 162 -1.45 -15.27 -11.17
C LEU A 162 -2.29 -15.52 -9.90
N PRO A 163 -1.89 -16.39 -8.96
CA PRO A 163 -2.54 -16.50 -7.66
C PRO A 163 -2.66 -15.17 -6.90
N THR A 164 -1.61 -14.34 -6.90
CA THR A 164 -1.62 -13.03 -6.24
C THR A 164 -2.61 -12.07 -6.88
N VAL A 165 -2.64 -11.97 -8.22
CA VAL A 165 -3.62 -11.16 -8.97
C VAL A 165 -5.05 -11.63 -8.68
N GLN A 166 -5.29 -12.93 -8.67
CA GLN A 166 -6.62 -13.50 -8.39
C GLN A 166 -7.07 -13.21 -6.95
N LYS A 167 -6.19 -13.36 -5.98
CA LYS A 167 -6.46 -13.06 -4.58
C LYS A 167 -6.79 -11.58 -4.38
N LEU A 168 -6.00 -10.68 -4.96
CA LEU A 168 -6.27 -9.25 -4.92
C LEU A 168 -7.67 -8.93 -5.49
N ALA A 169 -8.00 -9.48 -6.65
CA ALA A 169 -9.27 -9.24 -7.32
C ALA A 169 -10.49 -9.77 -6.55
N SER A 170 -10.35 -10.86 -5.79
CA SER A 170 -11.47 -11.52 -5.12
C SER A 170 -11.73 -11.06 -3.68
N GLU A 171 -10.74 -10.50 -2.98
CA GLU A 171 -10.87 -10.26 -1.54
C GLU A 171 -11.13 -8.78 -1.20
N THR A 172 -10.18 -7.91 -1.47
CA THR A 172 -10.15 -6.55 -0.91
C THR A 172 -10.14 -5.43 -1.94
N THR A 173 -10.26 -5.73 -3.22
CA THR A 173 -10.22 -4.74 -4.32
C THR A 173 -11.10 -3.50 -4.09
N PRO A 174 -12.36 -3.61 -3.63
CA PRO A 174 -13.19 -2.41 -3.48
C PRO A 174 -12.62 -1.37 -2.51
N ILE A 175 -12.11 -1.81 -1.35
CA ILE A 175 -11.55 -0.89 -0.36
C ILE A 175 -10.14 -0.43 -0.74
N ILE A 176 -9.32 -1.32 -1.29
CA ILE A 176 -7.99 -0.96 -1.80
C ILE A 176 -8.13 0.07 -2.92
N GLY A 177 -9.07 -0.09 -3.85
CA GLY A 177 -9.35 0.89 -4.91
C GLY A 177 -9.73 2.27 -4.38
N THR A 178 -10.58 2.33 -3.35
CA THR A 178 -10.94 3.60 -2.71
C THR A 178 -9.74 4.26 -2.02
N ARG A 179 -8.96 3.49 -1.27
CA ARG A 179 -7.75 4.01 -0.60
C ARG A 179 -6.66 4.39 -1.60
N SER A 180 -6.56 3.67 -2.73
CA SER A 180 -5.66 4.03 -3.84
C SER A 180 -6.06 5.35 -4.49
N ALA A 181 -7.36 5.58 -4.72
CA ALA A 181 -7.84 6.83 -5.29
C ALA A 181 -7.46 8.06 -4.43
N ARG A 182 -7.42 7.90 -3.10
CA ARG A 182 -6.89 8.92 -2.17
C ARG A 182 -5.37 9.03 -2.23
N MET A 183 -4.68 7.90 -2.16
CA MET A 183 -3.21 7.82 -2.12
C MET A 183 -2.57 8.39 -3.38
N PHE A 184 -3.15 8.12 -4.55
CA PHE A 184 -2.66 8.63 -5.84
C PHE A 184 -3.32 9.93 -6.29
N GLY A 185 -4.22 10.50 -5.46
CA GLY A 185 -4.81 11.81 -5.74
C GLY A 185 -5.68 11.88 -7.00
N ASN A 186 -6.38 10.78 -7.39
CA ASN A 186 -7.11 10.71 -8.66
C ASN A 186 -8.24 11.75 -8.83
N TYR A 187 -8.56 12.50 -7.79
CA TYR A 187 -9.58 13.55 -7.79
C TYR A 187 -9.01 14.95 -7.59
N LEU A 188 -7.70 15.07 -7.38
CA LEU A 188 -7.02 16.34 -7.18
C LEU A 188 -6.76 17.05 -8.50
N GLU A 189 -6.73 18.37 -8.45
CA GLU A 189 -6.28 19.19 -9.56
C GLU A 189 -4.75 19.02 -9.77
N LYS A 190 -4.27 19.31 -10.99
CA LYS A 190 -2.85 19.17 -11.33
C LYS A 190 -1.91 19.98 -10.45
N SER A 191 -2.36 21.13 -9.96
CA SER A 191 -1.59 21.99 -9.04
C SER A 191 -1.30 21.31 -7.71
N ASP A 192 -2.21 20.45 -7.23
CA ASP A 192 -2.08 19.74 -5.95
C ASP A 192 -1.42 18.38 -6.10
N LEU A 193 -1.51 17.79 -7.30
CA LEU A 193 -1.05 16.44 -7.59
C LEU A 193 0.47 16.33 -7.75
N VAL A 194 1.18 17.33 -8.26
CA VAL A 194 2.62 17.40 -8.57
C VAL A 194 3.15 16.13 -9.24
N ASN A 195 3.40 15.06 -8.48
CA ASN A 195 3.73 13.69 -8.92
C ASN A 195 3.33 12.68 -7.83
N VAL A 196 3.46 11.38 -8.09
CA VAL A 196 3.08 10.33 -7.12
C VAL A 196 4.27 9.70 -6.40
N GLY A 197 5.42 10.38 -6.39
CA GLY A 197 6.65 9.96 -5.69
C GLY A 197 7.51 8.93 -6.43
N ILE A 198 6.92 8.14 -7.33
CA ILE A 198 7.59 7.12 -8.17
C ILE A 198 7.22 7.23 -9.66
N GLY A 199 6.34 8.14 -10.01
CA GLY A 199 5.88 8.37 -11.37
C GLY A 199 5.16 9.71 -11.50
N PRO A 200 4.76 10.13 -12.71
CA PRO A 200 4.15 11.44 -12.91
C PRO A 200 2.76 11.54 -12.27
N TYR A 201 1.85 10.66 -12.60
CA TYR A 201 0.52 10.54 -11.98
C TYR A 201 -0.21 9.31 -12.55
N GLN A 202 -1.27 8.88 -11.85
CA GLN A 202 -2.17 7.83 -12.31
C GLN A 202 -3.40 8.47 -12.97
N GLY A 203 -3.48 8.42 -14.28
CA GLY A 203 -4.50 9.11 -15.08
C GLY A 203 -5.86 8.40 -15.14
N TYR A 204 -6.27 7.64 -14.14
CA TYR A 204 -7.50 6.85 -14.16
C TYR A 204 -8.77 7.71 -14.21
N ASN A 205 -9.66 7.36 -15.14
CA ASN A 205 -10.98 7.97 -15.34
C ASN A 205 -12.00 6.92 -15.80
N ALA A 206 -13.24 7.35 -16.06
CA ALA A 206 -14.33 6.44 -16.45
C ALA A 206 -14.09 5.69 -17.78
N ASP A 207 -13.21 6.20 -18.64
CA ASP A 207 -12.86 5.60 -19.93
C ASP A 207 -11.62 4.71 -19.86
N THR A 208 -10.93 4.67 -18.73
CA THR A 208 -9.75 3.83 -18.50
C THR A 208 -10.13 2.35 -18.61
N LYS A 209 -9.44 1.66 -19.50
CA LYS A 209 -9.63 0.23 -19.78
C LYS A 209 -8.38 -0.55 -19.38
N LEU A 210 -8.62 -1.65 -18.69
CA LEU A 210 -7.58 -2.58 -18.24
C LEU A 210 -7.67 -3.87 -19.04
N ASP A 211 -6.52 -4.45 -19.40
CA ASP A 211 -6.44 -5.80 -19.91
C ASP A 211 -5.15 -6.48 -19.45
N PHE A 212 -5.25 -7.75 -19.09
CA PHE A 212 -4.16 -8.56 -18.55
C PHE A 212 -4.05 -9.87 -19.32
N VAL A 213 -2.89 -10.13 -19.88
CA VAL A 213 -2.57 -11.40 -20.54
C VAL A 213 -1.92 -12.32 -19.51
N PRO A 214 -2.55 -13.44 -19.13
CA PRO A 214 -1.98 -14.35 -18.15
C PRO A 214 -0.65 -14.93 -18.59
N PRO A 215 0.26 -15.25 -17.65
CA PRO A 215 1.51 -15.94 -17.97
C PRO A 215 1.27 -17.28 -18.65
N THR A 216 2.03 -17.54 -19.70
CA THR A 216 2.06 -18.84 -20.41
C THR A 216 3.26 -19.71 -20.00
N LYS A 217 4.27 -19.07 -19.40
CA LYS A 217 5.49 -19.70 -18.87
C LYS A 217 5.77 -19.19 -17.47
N THR A 218 5.83 -20.08 -16.51
CA THR A 218 6.10 -19.73 -15.13
C THR A 218 7.30 -20.50 -14.59
N PHE A 219 7.94 -19.96 -13.55
CA PHE A 219 9.05 -20.58 -12.87
C PHE A 219 9.00 -20.24 -11.36
N ARG A 220 9.81 -20.93 -10.55
CA ARG A 220 9.89 -20.72 -9.11
C ARG A 220 11.16 -19.94 -8.71
N ASP A 221 12.33 -20.53 -8.86
CA ASP A 221 13.57 -19.92 -8.34
C ASP A 221 14.31 -19.11 -9.40
N SER A 222 14.57 -19.71 -10.56
CA SER A 222 15.20 -19.05 -11.71
C SER A 222 14.92 -19.78 -13.01
N LEU A 223 15.00 -19.05 -14.12
CA LEU A 223 14.82 -19.58 -15.46
C LEU A 223 15.77 -18.86 -16.44
N ASN A 224 16.54 -19.63 -17.21
CA ASN A 224 17.27 -19.10 -18.35
C ASN A 224 16.40 -19.23 -19.60
N ILE A 225 16.28 -18.13 -20.36
CA ILE A 225 15.52 -18.08 -21.60
C ILE A 225 16.39 -17.50 -22.71
N GLU A 226 16.09 -17.88 -23.94
CA GLU A 226 16.59 -17.21 -25.13
C GLU A 226 15.41 -16.87 -26.05
N VAL A 227 15.23 -15.58 -26.36
CA VAL A 227 14.17 -15.08 -27.24
C VAL A 227 14.79 -14.19 -28.28
N SER A 228 14.60 -14.54 -29.56
CA SER A 228 15.13 -13.74 -30.68
C SER A 228 16.64 -13.45 -30.60
N GLY A 229 17.40 -14.42 -30.05
CA GLY A 229 18.85 -14.30 -29.84
C GLY A 229 19.25 -13.45 -28.62
N ILE A 230 18.31 -13.04 -27.78
CA ILE A 230 18.56 -12.36 -26.52
C ILE A 230 18.56 -13.41 -25.41
N ARG A 231 19.67 -13.58 -24.70
CA ARG A 231 19.78 -14.46 -23.54
C ARG A 231 19.48 -13.69 -22.27
N LEU A 232 18.53 -14.19 -21.50
CA LEU A 232 18.11 -13.60 -20.22
C LEU A 232 18.07 -14.67 -19.13
N ARG A 233 18.43 -14.26 -17.92
CA ARG A 233 18.21 -15.04 -16.69
C ARG A 233 17.16 -14.34 -15.84
N LEU A 234 16.03 -14.99 -15.64
CA LEU A 234 14.97 -14.58 -14.72
C LEU A 234 15.30 -15.13 -13.34
N ILE A 235 15.23 -14.32 -12.30
CA ILE A 235 15.65 -14.68 -10.92
C ILE A 235 14.54 -14.26 -9.96
N HIS A 236 14.03 -15.17 -9.16
CA HIS A 236 13.10 -14.81 -8.08
C HIS A 236 13.81 -13.92 -7.06
N ALA A 237 13.23 -12.79 -6.76
CA ALA A 237 13.81 -11.74 -5.92
C ALA A 237 12.70 -11.03 -5.12
N PRO A 238 12.06 -11.73 -4.16
CA PRO A 238 10.93 -11.20 -3.41
C PRO A 238 11.34 -9.93 -2.63
N GLY A 239 10.47 -8.94 -2.61
CA GLY A 239 10.72 -7.67 -1.94
C GLY A 239 9.45 -6.86 -1.85
N GLU A 240 9.14 -6.02 -2.82
CA GLU A 240 7.88 -5.28 -2.83
C GLU A 240 6.66 -6.23 -2.88
N THR A 241 6.79 -7.33 -3.62
CA THR A 241 5.85 -8.45 -3.61
C THR A 241 6.59 -9.78 -3.52
N ASP A 242 5.89 -10.84 -3.11
CA ASP A 242 6.46 -12.19 -3.03
C ASP A 242 6.73 -12.80 -4.41
N ASP A 243 6.11 -12.29 -5.47
CA ASP A 243 6.28 -12.76 -6.85
C ASP A 243 7.27 -11.92 -7.67
N GLN A 244 7.94 -10.98 -7.05
CA GLN A 244 8.93 -10.10 -7.69
C GLN A 244 10.09 -10.91 -8.27
N ILE A 245 10.47 -10.57 -9.52
CA ILE A 245 11.65 -11.15 -10.19
C ILE A 245 12.62 -10.06 -10.67
N TYR A 246 13.88 -10.45 -10.83
CA TYR A 246 14.87 -9.71 -11.61
C TYR A 246 15.07 -10.37 -12.95
N ILE A 247 15.38 -9.57 -13.97
CA ILE A 247 15.74 -10.04 -15.30
C ILE A 247 17.17 -9.59 -15.57
N TYR A 248 18.10 -10.54 -15.71
CA TYR A 248 19.50 -10.25 -15.99
C TYR A 248 19.85 -10.54 -17.45
N HIS A 249 20.42 -9.56 -18.14
CA HIS A 249 20.97 -9.68 -19.50
C HIS A 249 22.51 -9.77 -19.38
N PRO A 250 23.09 -10.99 -19.35
CA PRO A 250 24.52 -11.18 -19.03
C PRO A 250 25.46 -10.57 -20.07
N GLU A 251 25.11 -10.59 -21.35
CA GLU A 251 25.98 -10.10 -22.43
C GLU A 251 26.19 -8.59 -22.38
N LYS A 252 25.20 -7.85 -21.90
CA LYS A 252 25.24 -6.38 -21.76
C LYS A 252 25.46 -5.94 -20.30
N ASN A 253 25.51 -6.89 -19.37
CA ASN A 253 25.59 -6.65 -17.94
C ASN A 253 24.51 -5.66 -17.44
N ILE A 254 23.25 -5.87 -17.90
CA ILE A 254 22.08 -5.07 -17.53
C ILE A 254 21.20 -5.88 -16.60
N LEU A 255 20.72 -5.25 -15.51
CA LEU A 255 19.77 -5.85 -14.60
C LEU A 255 18.49 -5.00 -14.52
N PHE A 256 17.34 -5.60 -14.83
CA PHE A 256 16.01 -5.05 -14.65
C PHE A 256 15.47 -5.52 -13.32
N VAL A 257 15.05 -4.60 -12.45
CA VAL A 257 14.87 -4.89 -11.01
C VAL A 257 13.45 -4.67 -10.50
N GLY A 258 12.50 -4.37 -11.41
CA GLY A 258 11.13 -4.10 -10.99
C GLY A 258 11.09 -2.96 -9.96
N ASP A 259 10.38 -3.20 -8.87
CA ASP A 259 10.11 -2.22 -7.82
C ASP A 259 10.97 -2.40 -6.56
N ASN A 260 11.95 -3.29 -6.60
CA ASN A 260 12.81 -3.47 -5.43
C ASN A 260 13.78 -2.30 -5.19
N ILE A 261 13.97 -1.42 -6.16
CA ILE A 261 14.67 -0.15 -5.99
C ILE A 261 14.12 0.92 -6.95
N TYR A 262 13.92 2.12 -6.45
CA TYR A 262 13.58 3.35 -7.16
C TYR A 262 14.09 4.56 -6.37
N LYS A 263 14.02 5.76 -6.93
CA LYS A 263 14.62 6.97 -6.32
C LYS A 263 13.71 7.59 -5.25
N ALA A 264 13.31 6.79 -4.27
CA ALA A 264 12.59 7.17 -3.06
C ALA A 264 12.82 6.13 -1.97
N PHE A 265 12.55 6.47 -0.71
CA PHE A 265 12.51 5.47 0.36
C PHE A 265 11.48 4.38 0.02
N PRO A 266 11.83 3.07 0.18
CA PRO A 266 10.98 1.98 -0.26
C PRO A 266 9.62 1.95 0.43
N ASN A 267 8.61 1.56 -0.33
CA ASN A 267 7.26 1.43 0.19
C ASN A 267 7.07 0.11 0.93
N LEU A 268 7.82 -0.06 2.03
CA LEU A 268 7.77 -1.26 2.88
C LEU A 268 6.37 -1.49 3.47
N TYR A 269 5.56 -0.44 3.53
CA TYR A 269 4.13 -0.48 3.77
C TYR A 269 3.42 0.60 2.95
N THR A 270 2.37 0.20 2.22
CA THR A 270 1.54 1.14 1.46
C THR A 270 0.23 1.45 2.17
N ILE A 271 -0.10 2.74 2.29
CA ILE A 271 -1.31 3.20 3.02
C ILE A 271 -2.63 2.81 2.34
N ARG A 272 -2.61 2.43 1.05
CA ARG A 272 -3.79 1.84 0.38
C ARG A 272 -4.18 0.48 0.96
N GLY A 273 -3.24 -0.21 1.59
CA GLY A 273 -3.34 -1.55 2.11
C GLY A 273 -2.55 -2.56 1.27
N THR A 274 -1.89 -3.46 1.96
CA THR A 274 -1.10 -4.54 1.38
C THR A 274 -0.98 -5.67 2.39
N TRP A 275 -0.67 -6.88 1.92
CA TRP A 275 -0.12 -7.91 2.78
C TRP A 275 1.25 -7.49 3.32
N PHE A 276 1.72 -8.16 4.38
CA PHE A 276 3.02 -7.88 4.94
C PHE A 276 4.12 -8.08 3.88
N ARG A 277 4.96 -7.07 3.70
CA ARG A 277 6.14 -7.10 2.86
C ARG A 277 7.33 -7.45 3.74
N SER A 278 7.97 -8.59 3.50
CA SER A 278 9.11 -9.03 4.29
C SER A 278 10.33 -8.13 4.05
N LEU A 279 10.67 -7.30 5.04
CA LEU A 279 11.86 -6.46 4.96
C LEU A 279 13.12 -7.32 4.78
N LYS A 280 13.13 -8.52 5.39
CA LYS A 280 14.23 -9.47 5.27
C LYS A 280 14.41 -9.93 3.82
N HIS A 281 13.36 -10.44 3.18
CA HIS A 281 13.44 -10.85 1.78
C HIS A 281 13.84 -9.69 0.88
N TRP A 282 13.38 -8.47 1.18
CA TRP A 282 13.71 -7.31 0.37
C TRP A 282 15.21 -6.98 0.40
N TYR A 283 15.84 -6.87 1.60
CA TYR A 283 17.27 -6.58 1.63
C TYR A 283 18.14 -7.75 1.12
N GLU A 284 17.70 -9.01 1.29
CA GLU A 284 18.36 -10.17 0.71
C GLU A 284 18.29 -10.16 -0.83
N SER A 285 17.18 -9.71 -1.42
CA SER A 285 17.06 -9.51 -2.87
C SER A 285 17.97 -8.38 -3.38
N LEU A 286 18.16 -7.32 -2.61
CA LEU A 286 19.14 -6.26 -2.96
C LEU A 286 20.58 -6.79 -2.93
N ASP A 287 20.90 -7.79 -2.12
CA ASP A 287 22.20 -8.44 -2.14
C ASP A 287 22.44 -9.21 -3.47
N ILE A 288 21.41 -9.67 -4.17
CA ILE A 288 21.53 -10.24 -5.52
C ILE A 288 22.08 -9.19 -6.49
N ILE A 289 21.59 -7.95 -6.44
CA ILE A 289 22.09 -6.84 -7.28
C ILE A 289 23.56 -6.57 -6.98
N ARG A 290 23.93 -6.49 -5.70
CA ARG A 290 25.32 -6.23 -5.25
C ARG A 290 26.27 -7.33 -5.71
N ASN A 291 25.82 -8.58 -5.72
CA ASN A 291 26.62 -9.74 -6.15
C ASN A 291 26.78 -9.79 -7.68
N LEU A 292 25.74 -9.44 -8.45
CA LEU A 292 25.79 -9.39 -9.92
C LEU A 292 26.64 -8.23 -10.46
N LYS A 293 26.73 -7.13 -9.71
CA LYS A 293 27.49 -5.91 -10.08
C LYS A 293 27.18 -5.43 -11.51
N PRO A 294 25.91 -5.13 -11.82
CA PRO A 294 25.53 -4.72 -13.16
C PRO A 294 26.19 -3.39 -13.56
N GLU A 295 26.44 -3.21 -14.87
CA GLU A 295 26.87 -1.93 -15.44
C GLU A 295 25.70 -0.97 -15.58
N HIS A 296 24.49 -1.51 -15.85
CA HIS A 296 23.26 -0.76 -15.95
C HIS A 296 22.18 -1.41 -15.06
N LEU A 297 21.50 -0.57 -14.28
CA LEU A 297 20.35 -0.95 -13.46
C LEU A 297 19.11 -0.24 -13.97
N VAL A 298 18.08 -1.00 -14.32
CA VAL A 298 16.84 -0.46 -14.88
C VAL A 298 15.69 -0.76 -13.92
N PRO A 299 15.26 0.24 -13.13
CA PRO A 299 14.09 0.11 -12.28
C PRO A 299 12.80 0.23 -13.10
N SER A 300 11.69 -0.28 -12.59
CA SER A 300 10.39 -0.08 -13.22
C SER A 300 9.77 1.30 -12.91
N HIS A 301 10.45 2.15 -12.12
CA HIS A 301 10.08 3.54 -11.85
C HIS A 301 11.27 4.47 -11.94
N GLY A 302 11.09 5.59 -12.69
CA GLY A 302 12.14 6.58 -12.89
C GLY A 302 13.18 6.17 -13.93
N LYS A 303 14.32 6.86 -13.94
CA LYS A 303 15.36 6.74 -14.97
C LYS A 303 16.25 5.52 -14.78
N PRO A 304 16.76 4.91 -15.87
CA PRO A 304 17.86 3.95 -15.80
C PRO A 304 19.12 4.54 -15.16
N ILE A 305 19.87 3.69 -14.49
CA ILE A 305 21.09 4.06 -13.74
C ILE A 305 22.28 3.33 -14.38
N SER A 306 23.39 4.04 -14.56
CA SER A 306 24.61 3.46 -15.15
C SER A 306 25.83 3.73 -14.30
N GLY A 307 26.80 2.83 -14.36
CA GLY A 307 28.06 2.90 -13.64
C GLY A 307 28.10 1.94 -12.45
N LYS A 308 28.87 0.86 -12.60
CA LYS A 308 28.96 -0.26 -11.65
C LYS A 308 29.23 0.16 -10.20
N SER A 309 30.17 1.09 -9.97
CA SER A 309 30.49 1.56 -8.60
C SER A 309 29.32 2.36 -8.03
N TYR A 310 28.78 3.30 -8.80
CA TYR A 310 27.65 4.12 -8.37
C TYR A 310 26.42 3.29 -8.05
N ILE A 311 26.10 2.29 -8.89
CA ILE A 311 25.00 1.34 -8.64
C ILE A 311 25.25 0.57 -7.33
N TYR A 312 26.49 0.09 -7.13
CA TYR A 312 26.84 -0.66 -5.91
C TYR A 312 26.63 0.19 -4.65
N ASP A 313 27.05 1.46 -4.69
CA ASP A 313 26.93 2.37 -3.54
C ASP A 313 25.47 2.68 -3.20
N ILE A 314 24.66 3.07 -4.20
CA ILE A 314 23.24 3.38 -3.95
C ILE A 314 22.42 2.15 -3.53
N VAL A 315 22.71 0.98 -4.10
CA VAL A 315 22.05 -0.27 -3.70
C VAL A 315 22.46 -0.66 -2.29
N THR A 316 23.69 -0.40 -1.89
CA THR A 316 24.18 -0.64 -0.52
C THR A 316 23.45 0.26 0.48
N ASP A 317 23.36 1.57 0.20
CA ASP A 317 22.59 2.49 1.05
C ASP A 317 21.12 2.05 1.19
N TYR A 318 20.50 1.68 0.07
CA TYR A 318 19.11 1.27 0.03
C TYR A 318 18.87 -0.02 0.84
N ARG A 319 19.74 -1.00 0.63
CA ARG A 319 19.75 -2.28 1.35
C ARG A 319 19.93 -2.07 2.86
N ASP A 320 20.89 -1.22 3.23
CA ASP A 320 21.23 -0.96 4.62
C ASP A 320 20.11 -0.19 5.33
N ALA A 321 19.40 0.70 4.62
CA ALA A 321 18.22 1.38 5.15
C ALA A 321 17.07 0.39 5.45
N VAL A 322 16.80 -0.56 4.54
CA VAL A 322 15.76 -1.59 4.75
C VAL A 322 16.14 -2.49 5.92
N GLN A 323 17.40 -2.96 5.97
CA GLN A 323 17.88 -3.79 7.07
C GLN A 323 17.90 -3.02 8.40
N PHE A 324 18.30 -1.76 8.40
CA PHE A 324 18.26 -0.94 9.61
C PHE A 324 16.85 -0.86 10.21
N VAL A 325 15.84 -0.57 9.39
CA VAL A 325 14.44 -0.54 9.84
C VAL A 325 14.01 -1.91 10.37
N HIS A 326 14.36 -2.99 9.69
CA HIS A 326 14.09 -4.35 10.14
C HIS A 326 14.71 -4.64 11.52
N ASP A 327 16.03 -4.48 11.64
CA ASP A 327 16.78 -4.89 12.82
C ASP A 327 16.45 -4.03 14.05
N GLN A 328 16.31 -2.69 13.86
CA GLN A 328 15.94 -1.80 14.96
C GLN A 328 14.49 -1.98 15.39
N SER A 329 13.57 -2.30 14.47
CA SER A 329 12.20 -2.68 14.82
C SER A 329 12.19 -3.97 15.65
N LEU A 330 12.90 -5.02 15.24
CA LEU A 330 13.00 -6.27 16.00
C LEU A 330 13.65 -6.05 17.38
N ARG A 331 14.69 -5.24 17.44
CA ARG A 331 15.34 -4.90 18.71
C ARG A 331 14.37 -4.25 19.69
N GLY A 332 13.57 -3.29 19.24
CA GLY A 332 12.59 -2.62 20.07
C GLY A 332 11.39 -3.52 20.40
N ILE A 333 10.90 -4.33 19.45
CA ILE A 333 9.88 -5.35 19.69
C ILE A 333 10.30 -6.29 20.81
N ASN A 334 11.53 -6.81 20.76
CA ASN A 334 12.06 -7.72 21.79
C ASN A 334 12.29 -7.03 23.14
N ALA A 335 12.42 -5.69 23.15
CA ALA A 335 12.47 -4.89 24.37
C ALA A 335 11.07 -4.53 24.92
N GLY A 336 9.99 -4.94 24.24
CA GLY A 336 8.60 -4.73 24.68
C GLY A 336 8.04 -3.34 24.39
N TYR A 337 8.62 -2.59 23.44
CA TYR A 337 8.09 -1.27 23.08
C TYR A 337 6.76 -1.38 22.32
N HIS A 338 5.84 -0.48 22.68
CA HIS A 338 4.60 -0.27 21.91
C HIS A 338 4.92 0.20 20.47
N PRO A 339 4.15 -0.19 19.43
CA PRO A 339 4.43 0.20 18.04
C PRO A 339 4.48 1.72 17.82
N ASP A 340 3.76 2.51 18.60
CA ASP A 340 3.80 3.98 18.51
C ASP A 340 5.12 4.56 19.08
N ASP A 341 5.68 3.93 20.10
CA ASP A 341 6.98 4.32 20.66
C ASP A 341 8.13 3.89 19.75
N LEU A 342 8.01 2.72 19.11
CA LEU A 342 8.97 2.24 18.11
C LEU A 342 9.17 3.25 16.97
N VAL A 343 8.10 3.89 16.50
CA VAL A 343 8.16 4.91 15.45
C VAL A 343 9.08 6.07 15.84
N GLN A 344 9.15 6.42 17.12
CA GLN A 344 10.02 7.49 17.62
C GLN A 344 11.48 7.02 17.76
N LEU A 345 11.68 5.74 18.07
CA LEU A 345 13.01 5.16 18.31
C LEU A 345 13.74 4.81 17.01
N VAL A 346 13.00 4.32 16.00
CA VAL A 346 13.59 3.84 14.74
C VAL A 346 13.64 4.99 13.73
N GLN A 347 14.76 5.70 13.74
CA GLN A 347 15.07 6.78 12.81
C GLN A 347 16.31 6.43 12.00
N LEU A 348 16.30 6.63 10.67
CA LEU A 348 17.47 6.35 9.85
C LEU A 348 18.67 7.16 10.31
N PRO A 349 19.90 6.58 10.26
CA PRO A 349 21.13 7.31 10.45
C PRO A 349 21.28 8.46 9.44
N GLU A 350 21.97 9.53 9.83
CA GLU A 350 22.09 10.75 9.03
C GLU A 350 22.71 10.52 7.64
N HIS A 351 23.68 9.59 7.51
CA HIS A 351 24.27 9.28 6.22
C HIS A 351 23.26 8.64 5.26
N LEU A 352 22.35 7.78 5.75
CA LEU A 352 21.28 7.19 4.95
C LEU A 352 20.19 8.23 4.59
N LYS A 353 19.82 9.12 5.53
CA LYS A 353 18.86 10.20 5.24
C LYS A 353 19.33 11.13 4.10
N LYS A 354 20.64 11.29 3.93
CA LYS A 354 21.22 12.12 2.87
C LYS A 354 21.20 11.46 1.50
N SER A 355 21.08 10.13 1.42
CA SER A 355 21.03 9.42 0.14
C SER A 355 19.85 9.91 -0.71
N PRO A 356 20.07 10.26 -2.00
CA PRO A 356 18.99 10.72 -2.88
C PRO A 356 17.96 9.63 -3.18
N TYR A 357 18.30 8.36 -2.94
CA TYR A 357 17.42 7.20 -3.13
C TYR A 357 16.62 6.83 -1.88
N LEU A 358 16.79 7.56 -0.76
CA LEU A 358 16.12 7.29 0.51
C LEU A 358 15.25 8.45 1.02
N LYS A 359 14.93 9.41 0.13
CA LYS A 359 13.99 10.48 0.47
C LYS A 359 12.59 9.92 0.65
N GLU A 360 11.91 10.27 1.74
CA GLU A 360 10.58 9.75 2.10
C GLU A 360 9.45 10.38 1.26
N ILE A 361 9.64 10.47 -0.05
CA ILE A 361 8.64 11.04 -0.97
C ILE A 361 7.55 10.02 -1.39
N TYR A 362 7.78 8.71 -1.14
CA TYR A 362 6.85 7.62 -1.44
C TYR A 362 6.59 6.70 -0.25
N GLY A 363 7.55 5.89 0.19
CA GLY A 363 7.50 5.18 1.46
C GLY A 363 7.85 6.10 2.65
N LYS A 364 7.54 5.65 3.88
CA LYS A 364 7.96 6.30 5.14
C LYS A 364 8.52 5.29 6.12
N VAL A 365 9.58 5.66 6.83
CA VAL A 365 10.17 4.86 7.91
C VAL A 365 9.13 4.56 8.98
N SER A 366 8.37 5.56 9.40
CA SER A 366 7.34 5.43 10.45
C SER A 366 6.25 4.41 10.09
N TRP A 367 5.82 4.36 8.84
CA TRP A 367 4.84 3.38 8.37
C TRP A 367 5.44 1.98 8.30
N SER A 368 6.71 1.89 7.90
CA SER A 368 7.47 0.64 7.79
C SER A 368 7.68 -0.01 9.15
N VAL A 369 7.99 0.79 10.18
CA VAL A 369 8.15 0.33 11.57
C VAL A 369 6.84 -0.29 12.11
N ARG A 370 5.70 0.39 11.90
CA ARG A 370 4.38 -0.16 12.27
C ARG A 370 4.07 -1.46 11.53
N SER A 371 4.43 -1.52 10.25
CA SER A 371 4.25 -2.72 9.45
C SER A 371 5.18 -3.85 9.91
N ALA A 372 6.43 -3.55 10.27
CA ALA A 372 7.35 -4.53 10.82
C ALA A 372 6.82 -5.10 12.15
N PHE A 373 6.26 -4.27 13.03
CA PHE A 373 5.60 -4.73 14.25
C PHE A 373 4.43 -5.68 13.92
N ALA A 374 3.47 -5.20 13.14
CA ALA A 374 2.26 -5.97 12.82
C ALA A 374 2.56 -7.25 12.04
N GLY A 375 3.57 -7.24 11.16
CA GLY A 375 3.99 -8.41 10.39
C GLY A 375 4.66 -9.50 11.21
N ASN A 376 5.32 -9.13 12.31
CA ASN A 376 6.00 -10.09 13.20
C ASN A 376 5.12 -10.56 14.37
N LEU A 377 4.28 -9.68 14.96
CA LEU A 377 3.49 -9.98 16.15
C LEU A 377 1.97 -9.91 15.92
N GLY A 378 1.50 -9.41 14.77
CA GLY A 378 0.08 -9.13 14.57
C GLY A 378 -0.33 -7.77 15.13
N TRP A 379 -1.63 -7.61 15.41
CA TRP A 379 -2.23 -6.33 15.79
C TRP A 379 -2.03 -5.97 17.27
N PHE A 380 -1.83 -6.96 18.15
CA PHE A 380 -1.82 -6.77 19.59
C PHE A 380 -0.47 -6.20 20.07
N SER A 381 -0.52 -5.03 20.72
CA SER A 381 0.69 -4.32 21.17
C SER A 381 1.33 -4.89 22.44
N GLY A 382 0.58 -5.73 23.20
CA GLY A 382 0.96 -6.19 24.54
C GLY A 382 0.27 -5.43 25.68
N ASP A 383 -0.40 -4.31 25.39
CA ASP A 383 -1.20 -3.60 26.40
C ASP A 383 -2.53 -4.31 26.65
N ALA A 384 -2.79 -4.72 27.90
CA ALA A 384 -4.02 -5.42 28.26
C ALA A 384 -5.29 -4.61 27.96
N ALA A 385 -5.23 -3.28 27.92
CA ALA A 385 -6.37 -2.43 27.55
C ALA A 385 -6.83 -2.65 26.09
N GLU A 386 -5.95 -3.10 25.21
CA GLU A 386 -6.25 -3.39 23.82
C GLU A 386 -6.87 -4.77 23.58
N LEU A 387 -6.91 -5.66 24.57
CA LEU A 387 -7.60 -6.95 24.45
C LEU A 387 -9.11 -6.77 24.18
N HIS A 388 -9.72 -5.80 24.84
CA HIS A 388 -11.12 -5.43 24.68
C HIS A 388 -11.25 -3.89 24.62
N PRO A 389 -10.81 -3.25 23.51
CA PRO A 389 -10.83 -1.81 23.41
C PRO A 389 -12.28 -1.29 23.46
N LEU A 390 -12.46 -0.10 24.01
CA LEU A 390 -13.75 0.58 23.94
C LEU A 390 -14.18 0.76 22.49
N ASP A 391 -15.49 0.63 22.25
CA ASP A 391 -16.06 1.02 20.94
C ASP A 391 -15.66 2.44 20.60
N ARG A 392 -15.40 2.70 19.31
CA ARG A 392 -14.87 4.00 18.84
C ARG A 392 -15.79 5.18 19.17
N LYS A 393 -17.11 4.95 19.24
CA LYS A 393 -18.06 5.99 19.66
C LYS A 393 -18.00 6.20 21.17
N VAL A 394 -18.00 5.11 21.96
CA VAL A 394 -17.88 5.15 23.41
C VAL A 394 -16.58 5.87 23.83
N TYR A 395 -15.47 5.60 23.16
CA TYR A 395 -14.21 6.28 23.40
C TYR A 395 -14.28 7.78 23.05
N ALA A 396 -14.96 8.15 21.94
CA ALA A 396 -15.19 9.54 21.59
C ALA A 396 -16.09 10.26 22.61
N ASP A 397 -17.15 9.60 23.08
CA ASP A 397 -18.04 10.12 24.14
C ASP A 397 -17.24 10.39 25.42
N LEU A 398 -16.38 9.45 25.83
CA LEU A 398 -15.51 9.63 27.00
C LEU A 398 -14.58 10.85 26.86
N ILE A 399 -13.97 11.06 25.68
CA ILE A 399 -13.12 12.24 25.46
C ILE A 399 -13.93 13.55 25.53
N VAL A 400 -15.15 13.56 24.99
CA VAL A 400 -16.06 14.72 25.08
C VAL A 400 -16.46 15.01 26.52
N ASP A 401 -16.80 13.98 27.28
CA ASP A 401 -17.18 14.11 28.71
C ASP A 401 -16.01 14.65 29.54
N LEU A 402 -14.80 14.11 29.36
CA LEU A 402 -13.59 14.59 30.03
C LEU A 402 -13.25 16.06 29.69
N ALA A 403 -13.61 16.52 28.52
CA ALA A 403 -13.44 17.92 28.10
C ALA A 403 -14.54 18.85 28.71
N GLY A 404 -15.52 18.31 29.41
CA GLY A 404 -16.67 19.07 29.92
C GLY A 404 -17.73 19.38 28.86
N GLY A 405 -17.86 18.51 27.86
CA GLY A 405 -18.87 18.58 26.80
C GLY A 405 -18.33 18.98 25.43
N SER A 406 -19.17 18.77 24.41
CA SER A 406 -18.79 19.00 23.00
C SER A 406 -18.44 20.46 22.68
N GLU A 407 -19.11 21.43 23.32
CA GLU A 407 -18.81 22.86 23.15
C GLU A 407 -17.41 23.23 23.64
N ASN A 408 -17.01 22.72 24.81
CA ASN A 408 -15.67 22.96 25.36
C ASN A 408 -14.59 22.30 24.48
N LEU A 409 -14.81 21.05 24.03
CA LEU A 409 -13.88 20.38 23.15
C LEU A 409 -13.76 21.09 21.79
N LEU A 410 -14.88 21.60 21.25
CA LEU A 410 -14.88 22.38 20.02
C LEU A 410 -14.09 23.70 20.18
N LYS A 411 -14.31 24.41 21.31
CA LYS A 411 -13.56 25.64 21.66
C LYS A 411 -12.05 25.34 21.76
N TYR A 412 -11.69 24.24 22.43
CA TYR A 412 -10.31 23.81 22.53
C TYR A 412 -9.71 23.45 21.14
N THR A 413 -10.47 22.73 20.30
CA THR A 413 -10.07 22.41 18.93
C THR A 413 -9.81 23.67 18.10
N LYS A 414 -10.70 24.69 18.19
CA LYS A 414 -10.50 25.99 17.55
C LYS A 414 -9.23 26.69 18.03
N SER A 415 -8.92 26.63 19.34
CA SER A 415 -7.68 27.22 19.85
C SER A 415 -6.43 26.54 19.34
N LYS A 416 -6.49 25.21 19.10
CA LYS A 416 -5.40 24.45 18.50
C LYS A 416 -5.18 24.82 17.03
N LEU A 417 -6.25 25.09 16.28
CA LEU A 417 -6.17 25.59 14.91
C LEU A 417 -5.46 26.95 14.85
N GLN A 418 -5.78 27.86 15.77
CA GLN A 418 -5.14 29.18 15.84
C GLN A 418 -3.62 29.12 16.04
N ILE A 419 -3.14 28.14 16.81
CA ILE A 419 -1.70 27.92 17.04
C ILE A 419 -1.09 26.90 16.06
N LYS A 420 -1.81 26.55 14.97
CA LYS A 420 -1.37 25.69 13.87
C LYS A 420 -1.01 24.25 14.27
N GLU A 421 -1.57 23.75 15.37
CA GLU A 421 -1.46 22.34 15.76
C GLU A 421 -2.42 21.46 14.91
N TYR A 422 -2.24 21.41 13.60
CA TYR A 422 -3.18 20.81 12.66
C TYR A 422 -3.45 19.33 12.90
N GLN A 423 -2.43 18.54 13.31
CA GLN A 423 -2.62 17.11 13.64
C GLN A 423 -3.51 16.94 14.87
N THR A 424 -3.37 17.81 15.87
CA THR A 424 -4.24 17.82 17.05
C THR A 424 -5.69 18.15 16.64
N VAL A 425 -5.88 19.17 15.76
CA VAL A 425 -7.20 19.53 15.21
C VAL A 425 -7.83 18.35 14.48
N LEU A 426 -7.05 17.65 13.64
CA LEU A 426 -7.51 16.48 12.89
C LEU A 426 -7.98 15.36 13.83
N THR A 427 -7.25 15.10 14.91
CA THR A 427 -7.57 14.10 15.92
C THR A 427 -8.85 14.45 16.69
N LEU A 428 -8.91 15.66 17.23
CA LEU A 428 -10.04 16.11 18.06
C LEU A 428 -11.33 16.28 17.26
N SER A 429 -11.25 16.80 16.02
CA SER A 429 -12.40 16.87 15.12
C SER A 429 -12.95 15.48 14.81
N GLY A 430 -12.09 14.47 14.74
CA GLY A 430 -12.50 13.07 14.60
C GLY A 430 -13.29 12.55 15.78
N TYR A 431 -12.95 12.90 17.01
CA TYR A 431 -13.74 12.54 18.20
C TYR A 431 -15.09 13.26 18.22
N LEU A 432 -15.11 14.57 17.97
CA LEU A 432 -16.35 15.34 17.91
C LEU A 432 -17.35 14.78 16.89
N LEU A 433 -16.90 14.45 15.67
CA LEU A 433 -17.75 13.89 14.63
C LEU A 433 -18.18 12.43 14.88
N ARG A 434 -17.41 11.65 15.68
CA ARG A 434 -17.85 10.31 16.12
C ARG A 434 -18.84 10.40 17.27
N HIS A 435 -18.68 11.37 18.16
CA HIS A 435 -19.62 11.65 19.23
C HIS A 435 -20.98 12.05 18.67
N ASP A 436 -21.02 13.09 17.85
CA ASP A 436 -22.22 13.52 17.14
C ASP A 436 -21.89 13.91 15.68
N PRO A 437 -22.28 13.08 14.68
CA PRO A 437 -22.08 13.40 13.27
C PRO A 437 -22.80 14.67 12.79
N LYS A 438 -23.75 15.21 13.56
CA LYS A 438 -24.49 16.44 13.23
C LYS A 438 -23.75 17.73 13.61
N LEU A 439 -22.61 17.64 14.27
CA LEU A 439 -21.76 18.78 14.61
C LEU A 439 -21.05 19.34 13.35
N THR A 440 -21.84 19.91 12.45
CA THR A 440 -21.34 20.41 11.15
C THR A 440 -20.29 21.50 11.27
N ASP A 441 -20.29 22.30 12.36
CA ASP A 441 -19.28 23.34 12.64
C ASP A 441 -17.85 22.80 12.81
N VAL A 442 -17.71 21.50 13.01
CA VAL A 442 -16.41 20.82 13.11
C VAL A 442 -15.79 20.58 11.72
N ILE A 443 -16.63 20.43 10.69
CA ILE A 443 -16.20 20.05 9.33
C ILE A 443 -15.23 21.08 8.74
N PRO A 444 -15.49 22.40 8.77
CA PRO A 444 -14.53 23.39 8.26
C PRO A 444 -13.17 23.34 8.95
N LEU A 445 -13.13 23.10 10.28
CA LEU A 445 -11.87 22.99 11.03
C LEU A 445 -11.07 21.77 10.58
N ARG A 446 -11.76 20.63 10.34
CA ARG A 446 -11.14 19.41 9.84
C ARG A 446 -10.61 19.61 8.43
N ILE A 447 -11.37 20.23 7.54
CA ILE A 447 -10.94 20.54 6.17
C ILE A 447 -9.68 21.39 6.19
N GLU A 448 -9.67 22.50 6.95
CA GLU A 448 -8.50 23.38 7.05
C GLU A 448 -7.26 22.63 7.57
N ALA A 449 -7.42 21.79 8.61
CA ALA A 449 -6.32 20.99 9.14
C ALA A 449 -5.76 20.03 8.10
N LEU A 450 -6.63 19.32 7.37
CA LEU A 450 -6.25 18.40 6.29
C LEU A 450 -5.49 19.11 5.17
N GLU A 451 -5.97 20.28 4.73
CA GLU A 451 -5.32 21.07 3.69
C GLU A 451 -3.94 21.56 4.11
N LYS A 452 -3.83 22.09 5.35
CA LYS A 452 -2.54 22.56 5.86
C LYS A 452 -1.53 21.42 6.04
N LEU A 453 -1.97 20.25 6.53
CA LEU A 453 -1.14 19.05 6.61
C LEU A 453 -0.73 18.58 5.21
N GLY A 454 -1.67 18.54 4.26
CA GLY A 454 -1.38 18.11 2.90
C GLY A 454 -0.41 19.05 2.17
N VAL A 455 -0.54 20.36 2.32
CA VAL A 455 0.37 21.35 1.70
C VAL A 455 1.78 21.26 2.28
N SER A 456 1.90 21.00 3.60
CA SER A 456 3.21 20.90 4.26
C SER A 456 3.87 19.52 4.11
N GLU A 457 3.18 18.54 3.53
CA GLU A 457 3.69 17.16 3.44
C GLU A 457 4.57 16.98 2.20
N SER A 458 5.78 16.44 2.39
CA SER A 458 6.71 16.10 1.32
C SER A 458 6.47 14.71 0.73
N ASN A 459 5.78 13.83 1.45
CA ASN A 459 5.42 12.50 0.96
C ASN A 459 4.18 12.58 0.06
N ALA A 460 4.32 12.20 -1.20
CA ALA A 460 3.23 12.28 -2.18
C ALA A 460 1.95 11.55 -1.71
N ASN A 461 2.10 10.34 -1.17
CA ASN A 461 0.98 9.51 -0.75
C ASN A 461 0.20 10.13 0.41
N ALA A 462 0.91 10.67 1.41
CA ALA A 462 0.29 11.34 2.55
C ALA A 462 -0.35 12.68 2.14
N LYS A 463 0.35 13.49 1.33
CA LYS A 463 -0.15 14.75 0.76
C LYS A 463 -1.49 14.52 0.05
N HIS A 464 -1.51 13.60 -0.90
CA HIS A 464 -2.72 13.31 -1.68
C HIS A 464 -3.85 12.75 -0.82
N TYR A 465 -3.52 11.94 0.18
CA TYR A 465 -4.53 11.37 1.07
C TYR A 465 -5.22 12.45 1.90
N TYR A 466 -4.45 13.40 2.47
CA TYR A 466 -4.99 14.54 3.21
C TYR A 466 -5.86 15.44 2.32
N LEU A 467 -5.33 15.84 1.16
CA LEU A 467 -6.03 16.74 0.24
C LEU A 467 -7.30 16.09 -0.33
N THR A 468 -7.26 14.79 -0.66
CA THR A 468 -8.45 14.08 -1.16
C THR A 468 -9.52 13.95 -0.06
N GLU A 469 -9.15 13.67 1.21
CA GLU A 469 -10.14 13.65 2.30
C GLU A 469 -10.76 15.03 2.54
N ALA A 470 -10.01 16.12 2.42
CA ALA A 470 -10.54 17.48 2.48
C ALA A 470 -11.55 17.74 1.35
N LEU A 471 -11.23 17.31 0.13
CA LEU A 471 -12.09 17.44 -1.04
C LEU A 471 -13.39 16.61 -0.90
N GLU A 472 -13.31 15.39 -0.36
CA GLU A 472 -14.47 14.54 -0.07
C GLU A 472 -15.41 15.20 0.94
N LEU A 473 -14.87 15.77 2.01
CA LEU A 473 -15.67 16.47 3.03
C LEU A 473 -16.35 17.73 2.47
N ARG A 474 -15.63 18.49 1.63
CA ARG A 474 -16.16 19.71 1.02
C ARG A 474 -17.28 19.42 0.02
N ASN A 475 -17.14 18.39 -0.81
CA ASN A 475 -18.03 18.09 -1.92
C ASN A 475 -18.97 16.90 -1.63
N GLN A 476 -18.97 16.37 -0.42
CA GLN A 476 -19.85 15.28 0.05
C GLN A 476 -19.85 14.06 -0.88
N PHE A 477 -18.68 13.55 -1.26
CA PHE A 477 -18.53 12.32 -2.05
C PHE A 477 -17.50 11.37 -1.44
N VAL A 478 -17.36 10.19 -2.00
CA VAL A 478 -16.34 9.19 -1.66
C VAL A 478 -15.49 8.91 -2.89
N ALA A 479 -14.19 9.15 -2.80
CA ALA A 479 -13.25 8.85 -3.86
C ALA A 479 -13.24 7.34 -4.15
N LYS A 480 -13.45 6.97 -5.41
CA LYS A 480 -13.40 5.58 -5.88
C LYS A 480 -12.60 5.52 -7.17
N ILE A 481 -11.76 4.52 -7.32
CA ILE A 481 -11.10 4.28 -8.60
C ILE A 481 -12.18 4.09 -9.69
N LYS A 482 -12.08 4.88 -10.75
CA LYS A 482 -12.94 4.80 -11.92
C LYS A 482 -12.17 4.05 -13.02
N VAL A 483 -12.28 2.73 -13.01
CA VAL A 483 -11.74 1.89 -14.08
C VAL A 483 -12.78 0.85 -14.46
N ARG A 484 -12.76 0.41 -15.71
CA ARG A 484 -13.62 -0.67 -16.19
C ARG A 484 -12.74 -1.81 -16.69
N PRO A 485 -12.94 -3.03 -16.19
CA PRO A 485 -12.31 -4.19 -16.78
C PRO A 485 -12.78 -4.33 -18.23
N SER A 486 -11.88 -4.70 -19.15
CA SER A 486 -12.31 -5.08 -20.49
C SER A 486 -13.10 -6.39 -20.47
N PRO A 487 -13.99 -6.66 -21.44
CA PRO A 487 -14.63 -7.98 -21.57
C PRO A 487 -13.60 -9.10 -21.70
N GLU A 488 -12.45 -8.84 -22.35
CA GLU A 488 -11.33 -9.74 -22.53
C GLU A 488 -10.68 -10.09 -21.18
N LEU A 489 -10.43 -9.08 -20.34
CA LEU A 489 -9.92 -9.28 -18.98
C LEU A 489 -10.87 -10.18 -18.17
N LEU A 490 -12.17 -9.89 -18.19
CA LEU A 490 -13.16 -10.71 -17.46
C LEU A 490 -13.21 -12.16 -17.98
N ARG A 491 -13.05 -12.36 -19.29
CA ARG A 491 -13.00 -13.70 -19.89
C ARG A 491 -11.84 -14.54 -19.30
N ARG A 492 -10.69 -13.90 -19.06
CA ARG A 492 -9.48 -14.54 -18.53
C ARG A 492 -9.55 -14.90 -17.05
N TYR A 493 -10.42 -14.25 -16.27
CA TYR A 493 -10.59 -14.60 -14.85
C TYR A 493 -11.35 -15.93 -14.70
N PRO A 494 -10.84 -16.89 -13.90
CA PRO A 494 -11.56 -18.13 -13.60
C PRO A 494 -12.91 -17.88 -12.93
N VAL A 495 -13.91 -18.70 -13.24
CA VAL A 495 -15.24 -18.63 -12.62
C VAL A 495 -15.15 -18.74 -11.11
N LYS A 496 -14.30 -19.63 -10.59
CA LYS A 496 -14.07 -19.83 -9.15
C LYS A 496 -13.70 -18.53 -8.43
N VAL A 497 -12.81 -17.72 -9.01
CA VAL A 497 -12.37 -16.44 -8.42
C VAL A 497 -13.54 -15.47 -8.31
N ILE A 498 -14.35 -15.39 -9.35
CA ILE A 498 -15.54 -14.51 -9.38
C ILE A 498 -16.59 -14.98 -8.36
N LEU A 499 -16.82 -16.31 -8.24
CA LEU A 499 -17.74 -16.84 -7.22
C LEU A 499 -17.23 -16.59 -5.80
N SER A 500 -15.92 -16.72 -5.55
CA SER A 500 -15.32 -16.41 -4.24
C SER A 500 -15.50 -14.94 -3.86
N SER A 501 -15.33 -14.02 -4.82
CA SER A 501 -15.62 -12.59 -4.62
C SER A 501 -17.11 -12.32 -4.38
N PHE A 502 -17.97 -13.03 -5.09
CA PHE A 502 -19.43 -12.88 -4.98
C PHE A 502 -19.92 -13.29 -3.58
N VAL A 503 -19.50 -14.46 -3.08
CA VAL A 503 -19.96 -14.97 -1.77
C VAL A 503 -19.46 -14.13 -0.59
N ALA A 504 -18.35 -13.39 -0.74
CA ALA A 504 -17.86 -12.45 0.27
C ALA A 504 -18.82 -11.27 0.53
N ASN A 505 -19.78 -11.03 -0.37
CA ASN A 505 -20.79 -9.98 -0.22
C ASN A 505 -22.08 -10.46 0.46
N LEU A 506 -22.11 -11.68 1.01
CA LEU A 506 -23.28 -12.19 1.71
C LEU A 506 -23.66 -11.30 2.89
N ASP A 507 -24.94 -10.90 2.97
CA ASP A 507 -25.50 -10.31 4.18
C ASP A 507 -25.98 -11.45 5.11
N PRO A 508 -25.30 -11.70 6.25
CA PRO A 508 -25.67 -12.77 7.13
C PRO A 508 -27.07 -12.59 7.74
N LYS A 509 -27.54 -11.35 7.93
CA LYS A 509 -28.88 -11.07 8.48
C LYS A 509 -30.00 -11.56 7.56
N LEU A 510 -29.77 -11.58 6.25
CA LEU A 510 -30.74 -12.06 5.24
C LEU A 510 -30.66 -13.58 5.03
N SER A 511 -29.80 -14.28 5.78
CA SER A 511 -29.50 -15.70 5.54
C SER A 511 -29.30 -16.55 6.81
N PHE A 512 -29.55 -16.00 8.02
CA PHE A 512 -29.41 -16.75 9.27
C PHE A 512 -30.31 -17.98 9.35
N ASP A 513 -31.55 -17.87 8.87
CA ASP A 513 -32.55 -18.94 8.90
C ASP A 513 -32.63 -19.68 7.55
N THR A 514 -31.62 -19.54 6.69
CA THR A 514 -31.60 -20.13 5.36
C THR A 514 -30.75 -21.40 5.34
N ASP A 515 -31.22 -22.44 4.66
CA ASP A 515 -30.46 -23.57 4.18
C ASP A 515 -30.85 -23.79 2.72
N GLU A 516 -30.06 -23.31 1.76
CA GLU A 516 -30.40 -23.22 0.34
C GLU A 516 -29.19 -23.59 -0.51
N LYS A 517 -29.38 -24.45 -1.49
CA LYS A 517 -28.32 -24.93 -2.38
C LYS A 517 -28.62 -24.52 -3.81
N VAL A 518 -27.80 -23.61 -4.36
CA VAL A 518 -27.98 -23.09 -5.72
C VAL A 518 -26.88 -23.60 -6.63
N GLY A 519 -27.26 -24.43 -7.59
CA GLY A 519 -26.35 -24.99 -8.60
C GLY A 519 -26.20 -24.05 -9.80
N PHE A 520 -24.95 -23.88 -10.23
CA PHE A 520 -24.55 -23.11 -11.42
C PHE A 520 -23.95 -24.05 -12.46
N ILE A 521 -24.45 -24.01 -13.70
CA ILE A 521 -23.89 -24.71 -14.85
C ILE A 521 -23.44 -23.68 -15.86
N PHE A 522 -22.11 -23.51 -15.99
CA PHE A 522 -21.53 -22.58 -16.95
C PHE A 522 -21.32 -23.26 -18.30
N LEU A 523 -22.13 -22.87 -19.29
CA LEU A 523 -22.22 -23.57 -20.58
C LEU A 523 -20.99 -23.41 -21.46
N ASP A 524 -20.30 -22.27 -21.36
CA ASP A 524 -19.11 -21.90 -22.14
C ASP A 524 -17.83 -22.54 -21.59
N THR A 525 -17.68 -22.62 -20.27
CA THR A 525 -16.49 -23.21 -19.61
C THR A 525 -16.69 -24.67 -19.23
N LYS A 526 -17.95 -25.19 -19.30
CA LYS A 526 -18.35 -26.53 -18.85
C LYS A 526 -18.09 -26.81 -17.37
N GLU A 527 -17.87 -25.75 -16.59
CA GLU A 527 -17.70 -25.84 -15.14
C GLU A 527 -19.05 -25.85 -14.43
N THR A 528 -19.10 -26.55 -13.31
CA THR A 528 -20.27 -26.58 -12.43
C THR A 528 -19.87 -26.23 -11.01
N TYR A 529 -20.72 -25.48 -10.33
CA TYR A 529 -20.54 -25.11 -8.93
C TYR A 529 -21.87 -25.17 -8.21
N THR A 530 -21.81 -25.35 -6.89
CA THR A 530 -22.96 -25.13 -6.01
C THR A 530 -22.58 -24.12 -4.96
N ILE A 531 -23.42 -23.12 -4.74
CA ILE A 531 -23.33 -22.26 -3.56
C ILE A 531 -24.31 -22.81 -2.53
N HIS A 532 -23.77 -23.34 -1.43
CA HIS A 532 -24.54 -23.78 -0.28
C HIS A 532 -24.59 -22.65 0.74
N LEU A 533 -25.73 -22.01 0.83
CA LEU A 533 -26.03 -20.92 1.74
C LEU A 533 -26.69 -21.46 2.99
N ARG A 534 -26.04 -21.38 4.15
CA ARG A 534 -26.59 -21.86 5.42
C ARG A 534 -26.13 -20.98 6.58
N LYS A 535 -27.06 -20.62 7.45
CA LYS A 535 -26.79 -19.92 8.73
C LYS A 535 -25.82 -18.73 8.60
N GLY A 536 -25.98 -17.92 7.55
CA GLY A 536 -25.14 -16.75 7.31
C GLY A 536 -23.80 -17.02 6.63
N VAL A 537 -23.54 -18.25 6.15
CA VAL A 537 -22.32 -18.65 5.44
C VAL A 537 -22.68 -19.12 4.03
N ALA A 538 -21.90 -18.73 3.03
CA ALA A 538 -22.01 -19.21 1.65
C ALA A 538 -20.73 -19.99 1.28
N GLU A 539 -20.87 -21.30 1.11
CA GLU A 539 -19.80 -22.21 0.68
C GLU A 539 -19.84 -22.41 -0.83
N VAL A 540 -18.71 -22.25 -1.51
CA VAL A 540 -18.59 -22.56 -2.94
C VAL A 540 -18.06 -23.98 -3.11
N ILE A 541 -18.91 -24.89 -3.57
CA ILE A 541 -18.57 -26.29 -3.84
C ILE A 541 -18.28 -26.42 -5.34
N PRO A 542 -17.10 -26.97 -5.76
CA PRO A 542 -16.69 -27.07 -7.16
C PRO A 542 -17.35 -28.25 -7.90
N SER A 543 -18.64 -28.46 -7.69
CA SER A 543 -19.45 -29.46 -8.35
C SER A 543 -20.94 -29.13 -8.23
N LEU A 544 -21.74 -29.70 -9.10
CA LEU A 544 -23.22 -29.67 -8.96
C LEU A 544 -23.66 -30.79 -8.01
N ILE A 545 -24.28 -30.44 -6.89
CA ILE A 545 -24.84 -31.43 -5.96
C ILE A 545 -26.24 -31.84 -6.36
N ALA A 546 -26.57 -33.12 -6.12
CA ALA A 546 -27.82 -33.75 -6.63
C ALA A 546 -29.10 -33.16 -6.01
N ASP A 547 -29.04 -32.71 -4.75
CA ASP A 547 -30.17 -32.16 -3.99
C ASP A 547 -30.24 -30.61 -4.03
N ALA A 548 -29.59 -29.97 -5.02
CA ALA A 548 -29.69 -28.53 -5.20
C ALA A 548 -31.17 -28.07 -5.31
N ASP A 549 -31.53 -27.00 -4.60
CA ASP A 549 -32.90 -26.45 -4.58
C ASP A 549 -33.21 -25.67 -5.85
N LEU A 550 -32.22 -25.01 -6.40
CA LEU A 550 -32.27 -24.23 -7.63
C LEU A 550 -31.09 -24.59 -8.52
N ILE A 551 -31.31 -24.74 -9.82
CA ILE A 551 -30.23 -24.98 -10.80
C ILE A 551 -30.37 -24.02 -11.97
N VAL A 552 -29.36 -23.21 -12.20
CA VAL A 552 -29.29 -22.22 -13.28
C VAL A 552 -28.22 -22.57 -14.29
N GLU A 553 -28.56 -22.54 -15.57
CA GLU A 553 -27.66 -22.63 -16.71
C GLU A 553 -27.41 -21.22 -17.27
N LEU A 554 -26.17 -20.85 -17.42
CA LEU A 554 -25.75 -19.51 -17.84
C LEU A 554 -24.41 -19.55 -18.55
N ASN A 555 -24.07 -18.43 -19.23
CA ASN A 555 -22.76 -18.19 -19.78
C ASN A 555 -21.88 -17.47 -18.73
N SER A 556 -20.67 -17.93 -18.50
CA SER A 556 -19.77 -17.35 -17.50
C SER A 556 -19.43 -15.90 -17.81
N GLN A 557 -19.29 -15.55 -19.09
CA GLN A 557 -19.04 -14.18 -19.51
C GLN A 557 -20.22 -13.25 -19.18
N ASP A 558 -21.47 -13.69 -19.46
CA ASP A 558 -22.65 -12.90 -19.09
C ASP A 558 -22.76 -12.69 -17.58
N TRP A 559 -22.42 -13.72 -16.77
CA TRP A 559 -22.38 -13.62 -15.31
C TRP A 559 -21.36 -12.58 -14.83
N LYS A 560 -20.12 -12.65 -15.34
CA LYS A 560 -19.03 -11.73 -14.98
C LYS A 560 -19.35 -10.29 -15.37
N GLU A 561 -19.84 -10.06 -16.58
CA GLU A 561 -20.20 -8.72 -17.07
C GLU A 561 -21.43 -8.14 -16.35
N MET A 562 -22.36 -8.97 -15.90
CA MET A 562 -23.48 -8.56 -15.06
C MET A 562 -23.00 -8.12 -13.67
N LEU A 563 -22.15 -8.90 -13.00
CA LEU A 563 -21.62 -8.56 -11.68
C LEU A 563 -20.79 -7.27 -11.69
N THR A 564 -20.04 -7.04 -12.76
CA THR A 564 -19.23 -5.81 -12.93
C THR A 564 -20.02 -4.63 -13.54
N ARG A 565 -21.32 -4.81 -13.78
CA ARG A 565 -22.23 -3.81 -14.39
C ARG A 565 -21.78 -3.34 -15.79
N LEU A 566 -21.02 -4.13 -16.51
CA LEU A 566 -20.77 -3.93 -17.95
C LEU A 566 -22.03 -4.26 -18.76
N LYS A 567 -22.86 -5.20 -18.28
CA LYS A 567 -24.20 -5.49 -18.80
C LYS A 567 -25.27 -5.24 -17.74
N SER A 568 -26.44 -4.83 -18.20
CA SER A 568 -27.60 -4.63 -17.31
C SER A 568 -28.02 -5.95 -16.65
N PRO A 569 -28.13 -6.02 -15.30
CA PRO A 569 -28.65 -7.22 -14.64
C PRO A 569 -30.02 -7.64 -15.16
N ALA A 570 -30.95 -6.69 -15.37
CA ALA A 570 -32.30 -6.98 -15.80
C ALA A 570 -32.35 -7.71 -17.14
N THR A 571 -31.56 -7.28 -18.13
CA THR A 571 -31.52 -7.91 -19.46
C THR A 571 -30.71 -9.21 -19.47
N THR A 572 -29.68 -9.29 -18.63
CA THR A 572 -28.80 -10.46 -18.58
C THR A 572 -29.49 -11.65 -17.90
N LEU A 573 -30.20 -11.41 -16.80
CA LEU A 573 -30.97 -12.45 -16.08
C LEU A 573 -31.99 -13.13 -16.96
N LEU A 574 -32.58 -12.44 -17.96
CA LEU A 574 -33.53 -13.02 -18.91
C LEU A 574 -32.92 -14.08 -19.85
N LYS A 575 -31.57 -14.11 -19.97
CA LYS A 575 -30.87 -15.11 -20.79
C LYS A 575 -30.58 -16.41 -20.03
N PHE A 576 -30.72 -16.40 -18.70
CA PHE A 576 -30.44 -17.56 -17.86
C PHE A 576 -31.58 -18.59 -17.97
N ARG A 577 -31.22 -19.87 -17.98
CA ARG A 577 -32.15 -20.98 -18.05
C ARG A 577 -32.19 -21.69 -16.71
N PHE A 578 -33.39 -22.07 -16.27
CA PHE A 578 -33.56 -22.75 -14.99
C PHE A 578 -33.95 -24.21 -15.24
N LYS A 579 -33.04 -25.15 -14.84
CA LYS A 579 -33.35 -26.59 -14.80
C LYS A 579 -34.22 -26.95 -13.60
N LYS A 580 -34.04 -26.20 -12.50
CA LYS A 580 -34.84 -26.33 -11.28
C LYS A 580 -35.03 -24.94 -10.68
N GLY A 581 -36.21 -24.63 -10.17
CA GLY A 581 -36.58 -23.31 -9.70
C GLY A 581 -36.95 -22.34 -10.84
N ASN A 582 -36.86 -21.04 -10.58
CA ASN A 582 -37.22 -19.99 -11.54
C ASN A 582 -36.46 -18.68 -11.29
N LEU A 583 -36.69 -17.69 -12.18
CA LEU A 583 -36.06 -16.38 -12.11
C LEU A 583 -36.35 -15.64 -10.79
N LEU A 584 -37.58 -15.79 -10.24
CA LEU A 584 -37.93 -15.11 -8.99
C LEU A 584 -37.10 -15.65 -7.82
N SER A 585 -37.02 -16.99 -7.68
CA SER A 585 -36.22 -17.65 -6.64
C SER A 585 -34.75 -17.26 -6.77
N PHE A 586 -34.19 -17.22 -7.99
CA PHE A 586 -32.82 -16.80 -8.22
C PHE A 586 -32.58 -15.32 -7.86
N THR A 587 -33.54 -14.46 -8.17
CA THR A 587 -33.46 -13.04 -7.81
C THR A 587 -33.49 -12.85 -6.28
N GLN A 588 -34.29 -13.65 -5.56
CA GLN A 588 -34.32 -13.65 -4.10
C GLN A 588 -32.99 -14.13 -3.51
N PHE A 589 -32.40 -15.16 -4.09
CA PHE A 589 -31.07 -15.61 -3.72
C PHE A 589 -30.01 -14.48 -3.92
N LEU A 590 -29.98 -13.83 -5.10
CA LEU A 590 -29.05 -12.76 -5.40
C LEU A 590 -29.15 -11.55 -4.45
N LYS A 591 -30.35 -11.21 -3.98
CA LYS A 591 -30.58 -10.11 -3.03
C LYS A 591 -29.86 -10.29 -1.70
N LYS A 592 -29.51 -11.52 -1.32
CA LYS A 592 -28.76 -11.83 -0.11
C LYS A 592 -27.28 -11.41 -0.21
N PHE A 593 -26.79 -11.14 -1.43
CA PHE A 593 -25.39 -10.77 -1.73
C PHE A 593 -25.29 -9.30 -2.16
N SER A 594 -25.60 -8.41 -1.25
CA SER A 594 -25.50 -6.97 -1.51
C SER A 594 -24.26 -6.41 -0.83
N PRO A 595 -23.30 -5.84 -1.59
CA PRO A 595 -22.13 -5.22 -0.96
C PRO A 595 -22.57 -4.10 -0.01
N LYS A 596 -21.98 -4.07 1.18
CA LYS A 596 -22.20 -2.97 2.12
C LYS A 596 -21.65 -1.66 1.53
N GLU A 597 -22.35 -0.59 1.82
CA GLU A 597 -21.87 0.74 1.55
C GLU A 597 -20.53 0.97 2.26
N GLN A 598 -19.54 1.47 1.52
CA GLN A 598 -18.23 1.73 2.10
C GLN A 598 -18.32 2.90 3.08
N ILE A 599 -18.04 2.62 4.35
CA ILE A 599 -17.92 3.62 5.39
C ILE A 599 -16.44 4.01 5.46
N LEU A 600 -16.10 5.16 4.92
CA LEU A 600 -14.78 5.74 5.10
C LEU A 600 -14.79 6.60 6.38
N THR A 601 -13.91 6.28 7.26
CA THR A 601 -13.47 6.93 8.51
C THR A 601 -14.48 7.74 9.34
N LEU A 602 -15.35 8.55 8.75
CA LEU A 602 -16.38 9.37 9.42
C LEU A 602 -17.63 9.41 8.53
N LYS A 603 -18.77 9.03 9.10
CA LYS A 603 -20.07 9.33 8.48
C LYS A 603 -20.32 10.83 8.62
N VAL A 604 -20.11 11.57 7.57
CA VAL A 604 -20.64 12.94 7.46
C VAL A 604 -22.06 12.80 6.89
N PRO A 605 -23.09 13.46 7.45
CA PRO A 605 -24.42 13.44 6.88
C PRO A 605 -24.34 13.94 5.44
N THR A 606 -24.66 13.08 4.47
CA THR A 606 -24.97 13.54 3.12
C THR A 606 -26.39 14.11 3.17
N ASN A 607 -26.57 15.36 2.80
CA ASN A 607 -27.89 15.89 2.51
C ASN A 607 -28.45 15.06 1.33
N GLN A 608 -29.24 14.03 1.63
CA GLN A 608 -30.18 13.40 0.71
C GLN A 608 -31.54 13.96 0.96
#